data_b53683fca6b2c60008d4490ecd44b6a3
#
_entry.id   b53683fca6b2c60008d4490ecd44b6a3
#
_cell.length_a   1.000
_cell.length_b   1.000
_cell.length_c   1.000
_cell.angle_alpha   90.00
_cell.angle_beta   90.00
_cell.angle_gamma   90.00
#
_symmetry.space_group_name_H-M   'P 1'
#
loop_
_entity.id
_entity.type
_entity.pdbx_description
1 polymer ?
#
loop_
_entity_poly.entity_id
_entity_poly.type
_entity_poly.pdbx_seq_one_letter_code
_entity_poly.pdbx_strand_id
1 'polypeptide(L)'
;NYVDINNINTSILNAGDGFHSHPSQGLLDLFTLATFFNPNEPSTNSLLNKKITIVGDILHSRVARSNLWALTACGAEVTLCGPPSLLPDEFIDFVQNLPLGQSFDPINKRGSVFIKRSLKDALKNSDAVMTLRLQKERMKQNMLTDLDSYYAQYGITHESLKWCEKKVPVLHPGPVNRGVEISNRLVEDNSINLISKQVENGIPTRMALLYLLGLIKKN
;
A
#
# COMPACT_ATOMS: atom_id res chain seq x y z
N ASN A 1 -4.41 6.71 27.20
CA ASN A 1 -3.91 5.38 26.88
C ASN A 1 -3.69 4.60 28.17
N TYR A 2 -4.08 3.30 28.23
CA TYR A 2 -3.96 2.48 29.46
C TYR A 2 -2.50 2.37 29.94
N VAL A 3 -1.56 2.28 29.02
CA VAL A 3 -0.12 2.21 29.33
C VAL A 3 0.37 3.49 29.99
N ASP A 4 -0.06 4.64 29.50
CA ASP A 4 0.35 5.94 30.02
C ASP A 4 -0.27 6.22 31.39
N ILE A 5 -1.56 5.91 31.57
CA ILE A 5 -2.30 6.13 32.82
C ILE A 5 -1.72 5.28 33.97
N ASN A 6 -1.29 4.05 33.68
CA ASN A 6 -0.78 3.14 34.70
C ASN A 6 0.74 3.16 34.82
N ASN A 7 1.42 4.06 34.13
CA ASN A 7 2.88 4.18 34.14
C ASN A 7 3.61 2.85 33.81
N ILE A 8 3.01 2.05 32.91
CA ILE A 8 3.53 0.75 32.49
C ILE A 8 4.62 0.96 31.45
N ASN A 9 5.84 0.60 31.77
CA ASN A 9 6.98 0.69 30.86
C ASN A 9 6.98 -0.46 29.82
N THR A 10 5.91 -0.53 29.02
CA THR A 10 5.71 -1.56 27.98
C THR A 10 5.46 -0.89 26.64
N SER A 11 6.27 -1.25 25.63
CA SER A 11 6.04 -0.82 24.26
C SER A 11 4.94 -1.65 23.59
N ILE A 12 4.05 -1.01 22.86
CA ILE A 12 2.97 -1.66 22.10
C ILE A 12 3.21 -1.42 20.61
N LEU A 13 3.29 -2.51 19.85
CA LEU A 13 3.40 -2.48 18.40
C LEU A 13 2.08 -2.95 17.78
N ASN A 14 1.44 -2.09 16.99
CA ASN A 14 0.28 -2.48 16.21
C ASN A 14 0.71 -3.35 15.02
N ALA A 15 0.40 -4.65 15.07
CA ALA A 15 0.67 -5.63 14.02
C ALA A 15 -0.52 -5.80 13.05
N GLY A 16 -1.53 -4.97 13.17
CA GLY A 16 -2.72 -4.93 12.33
C GLY A 16 -4.01 -5.07 13.14
N ASP A 17 -4.87 -4.07 13.04
CA ASP A 17 -6.15 -4.00 13.73
C ASP A 17 -7.32 -3.90 12.73
N GLY A 18 -8.17 -4.89 12.71
CA GLY A 18 -9.43 -4.93 11.95
C GLY A 18 -9.33 -4.29 10.55
N PHE A 19 -10.12 -3.24 10.32
CA PHE A 19 -10.11 -2.44 9.08
C PHE A 19 -9.21 -1.20 9.16
N HIS A 20 -8.65 -0.89 10.31
CA HIS A 20 -8.12 0.43 10.61
C HIS A 20 -6.70 0.61 10.10
N SER A 21 -5.72 -0.14 10.62
CA SER A 21 -4.33 0.03 10.24
C SER A 21 -3.50 -1.25 10.28
N HIS A 22 -2.39 -1.25 9.55
CA HIS A 22 -1.36 -2.27 9.56
C HIS A 22 0.01 -1.60 9.38
N PRO A 23 0.52 -0.87 10.40
CA PRO A 23 1.72 -0.04 10.25
C PRO A 23 2.95 -0.83 9.81
N SER A 24 3.17 -2.03 10.35
CA SER A 24 4.32 -2.85 9.97
C SER A 24 4.25 -3.33 8.50
N GLN A 25 3.06 -3.43 7.92
CA GLN A 25 2.92 -3.70 6.48
C GLN A 25 3.28 -2.45 5.66
N GLY A 26 2.77 -1.27 6.03
CA GLY A 26 3.15 -0.03 5.36
C GLY A 26 4.67 0.20 5.37
N LEU A 27 5.33 -0.09 6.49
CA LEU A 27 6.79 0.06 6.60
C LEU A 27 7.55 -0.94 5.73
N LEU A 28 7.13 -2.21 5.67
CA LEU A 28 7.80 -3.18 4.78
C LEU A 28 7.55 -2.88 3.30
N ASP A 29 6.39 -2.33 2.95
CA ASP A 29 6.08 -1.90 1.59
C ASP A 29 6.96 -0.71 1.20
N LEU A 30 7.13 0.28 2.09
CA LEU A 30 8.08 1.38 1.92
C LEU A 30 9.50 0.87 1.72
N PHE A 31 9.98 -0.03 2.59
CA PHE A 31 11.32 -0.58 2.49
C PHE A 31 11.53 -1.34 1.18
N THR A 32 10.54 -2.11 0.74
CA THR A 32 10.57 -2.83 -0.53
C THR A 32 10.69 -1.88 -1.72
N LEU A 33 9.87 -0.82 -1.74
CA LEU A 33 9.91 0.19 -2.79
C LEU A 33 11.19 1.02 -2.75
N ALA A 34 11.62 1.47 -1.58
CA ALA A 34 12.85 2.24 -1.43
C ALA A 34 14.06 1.45 -1.93
N THR A 35 14.16 0.16 -1.59
CA THR A 35 15.21 -0.75 -2.08
C THR A 35 15.12 -0.96 -3.59
N PHE A 36 13.91 -1.05 -4.14
CA PHE A 36 13.74 -1.17 -5.59
C PHE A 36 14.19 0.09 -6.34
N PHE A 37 13.81 1.27 -5.86
CA PHE A 37 14.15 2.54 -6.53
C PHE A 37 15.59 2.98 -6.33
N ASN A 38 16.18 2.66 -5.18
CA ASN A 38 17.59 2.96 -4.87
C ASN A 38 18.23 1.78 -4.10
N PRO A 39 18.68 0.74 -4.81
CA PRO A 39 19.23 -0.46 -4.16
C PRO A 39 20.47 -0.22 -3.31
N ASN A 40 21.29 0.78 -3.66
CA ASN A 40 22.56 1.04 -2.99
C ASN A 40 22.37 1.82 -1.67
N GLU A 41 21.37 2.70 -1.61
CA GLU A 41 21.10 3.57 -0.46
C GLU A 41 19.59 3.78 -0.30
N PRO A 42 18.85 2.74 0.12
CA PRO A 42 17.40 2.84 0.29
C PRO A 42 17.06 3.79 1.44
N SER A 43 16.24 4.78 1.14
CA SER A 43 15.79 5.79 2.11
C SER A 43 14.36 6.25 1.81
N THR A 44 13.78 7.03 2.71
CA THR A 44 12.48 7.67 2.49
C THR A 44 12.49 8.57 1.25
N ASN A 45 13.62 9.22 0.96
CA ASN A 45 13.81 10.09 -0.21
C ASN A 45 13.76 9.31 -1.53
N SER A 46 13.99 8.01 -1.53
CA SER A 46 13.85 7.17 -2.73
C SER A 46 12.43 7.16 -3.30
N LEU A 47 11.45 7.59 -2.50
CA LEU A 47 10.02 7.64 -2.86
C LEU A 47 9.55 9.05 -3.25
N LEU A 48 10.41 10.06 -3.10
CA LEU A 48 10.05 11.43 -3.43
C LEU A 48 9.63 11.57 -4.90
N ASN A 49 8.46 12.17 -5.13
CA ASN A 49 7.83 12.36 -6.45
C ASN A 49 7.55 11.05 -7.22
N LYS A 50 7.63 9.87 -6.58
CA LYS A 50 7.23 8.62 -7.21
C LYS A 50 5.71 8.51 -7.25
N LYS A 51 5.17 8.03 -8.37
CA LYS A 51 3.75 7.79 -8.57
C LYS A 51 3.43 6.34 -8.27
N ILE A 52 2.71 6.11 -7.20
CA ILE A 52 2.34 4.76 -6.73
C ILE A 52 0.83 4.57 -6.90
N THR A 53 0.44 3.60 -7.72
CA THR A 53 -0.99 3.29 -7.89
C THR A 53 -1.39 2.09 -7.04
N ILE A 54 -2.43 2.27 -6.20
CA ILE A 54 -3.03 1.22 -5.37
C ILE A 54 -4.38 0.86 -5.96
N VAL A 55 -4.56 -0.41 -6.35
CA VAL A 55 -5.74 -0.89 -7.08
C VAL A 55 -6.48 -1.95 -6.27
N GLY A 56 -7.79 -1.86 -6.20
CA GLY A 56 -8.63 -2.93 -5.68
C GLY A 56 -9.59 -2.53 -4.57
N ASP A 57 -9.66 -3.36 -3.53
CA ASP A 57 -10.55 -3.17 -2.38
C ASP A 57 -9.95 -2.16 -1.39
N ILE A 58 -10.10 -0.89 -1.70
CA ILE A 58 -9.58 0.21 -0.86
C ILE A 58 -10.39 0.33 0.44
N LEU A 59 -11.71 0.19 0.33
CA LEU A 59 -12.64 0.39 1.45
C LEU A 59 -12.33 -0.52 2.64
N HIS A 60 -12.08 -1.81 2.39
CA HIS A 60 -11.87 -2.80 3.44
C HIS A 60 -10.38 -3.03 3.75
N SER A 61 -9.47 -2.33 3.06
CA SER A 61 -8.04 -2.57 3.18
C SER A 61 -7.38 -1.67 4.22
N ARG A 62 -7.02 -2.25 5.37
CA ARG A 62 -6.13 -1.61 6.33
C ARG A 62 -4.73 -1.33 5.76
N VAL A 63 -4.31 -2.12 4.77
CA VAL A 63 -3.02 -1.93 4.08
C VAL A 63 -3.05 -0.68 3.21
N ALA A 64 -4.14 -0.44 2.47
CA ALA A 64 -4.31 0.79 1.71
C ALA A 64 -4.20 2.03 2.60
N ARG A 65 -4.89 2.03 3.75
CA ARG A 65 -4.83 3.14 4.72
C ARG A 65 -3.41 3.39 5.24
N SER A 66 -2.71 2.33 5.65
CA SER A 66 -1.34 2.46 6.15
C SER A 66 -0.38 2.94 5.07
N ASN A 67 -0.53 2.46 3.85
CA ASN A 67 0.28 2.91 2.72
C ASN A 67 -0.01 4.35 2.30
N LEU A 68 -1.27 4.81 2.39
CA LEU A 68 -1.57 6.23 2.18
C LEU A 68 -0.72 7.12 3.08
N TRP A 69 -0.69 6.83 4.39
CA TRP A 69 0.12 7.58 5.34
C TRP A 69 1.62 7.48 5.04
N ALA A 70 2.10 6.26 4.89
CA ALA A 70 3.51 5.97 4.76
C ALA A 70 4.11 6.56 3.47
N LEU A 71 3.45 6.35 2.33
CA LEU A 71 3.92 6.81 1.02
C LEU A 71 3.84 8.34 0.89
N THR A 72 2.72 8.95 1.33
CA THR A 72 2.59 10.41 1.26
C THR A 72 3.56 11.12 2.20
N ALA A 73 3.86 10.55 3.37
CA ALA A 73 4.86 11.10 4.28
C ALA A 73 6.27 11.10 3.67
N CYS A 74 6.56 10.18 2.73
CA CYS A 74 7.81 10.12 1.96
C CYS A 74 7.77 10.96 0.67
N GLY A 75 6.73 11.76 0.44
CA GLY A 75 6.60 12.63 -0.73
C GLY A 75 6.15 11.93 -2.01
N ALA A 76 5.63 10.69 -1.93
CA ALA A 76 5.08 10.01 -3.09
C ALA A 76 3.69 10.52 -3.48
N GLU A 77 3.36 10.48 -4.76
CA GLU A 77 2.01 10.69 -5.28
C GLU A 77 1.28 9.34 -5.28
N VAL A 78 0.18 9.23 -4.54
CA VAL A 78 -0.60 8.00 -4.45
C VAL A 78 -1.88 8.12 -5.25
N THR A 79 -2.09 7.22 -6.20
CA THR A 79 -3.36 7.11 -6.93
C THR A 79 -4.13 5.89 -6.42
N LEU A 80 -5.36 6.10 -5.95
CA LEU A 80 -6.28 5.03 -5.57
C LEU A 80 -7.19 4.70 -6.76
N CYS A 81 -7.36 3.42 -7.07
CA CYS A 81 -8.21 2.94 -8.16
C CYS A 81 -9.04 1.75 -7.74
N GLY A 82 -10.34 1.82 -8.04
CA GLY A 82 -11.28 0.73 -7.78
C GLY A 82 -12.71 1.09 -8.19
N PRO A 83 -13.62 0.10 -8.23
CA PRO A 83 -15.02 0.36 -8.48
C PRO A 83 -15.65 1.19 -7.36
N PRO A 84 -16.74 1.94 -7.62
CA PRO A 84 -17.41 2.76 -6.61
C PRO A 84 -17.80 2.00 -5.35
N SER A 85 -18.17 0.73 -5.45
CA SER A 85 -18.50 -0.13 -4.32
C SER A 85 -17.30 -0.42 -3.38
N LEU A 86 -16.08 -0.38 -3.88
CA LEU A 86 -14.84 -0.66 -3.14
C LEU A 86 -13.97 0.58 -2.93
N LEU A 87 -14.36 1.70 -3.50
CA LEU A 87 -13.76 3.01 -3.33
C LEU A 87 -14.86 4.07 -3.36
N PRO A 88 -15.73 4.14 -2.34
CA PRO A 88 -16.87 5.06 -2.33
C PRO A 88 -16.43 6.52 -2.22
N ASP A 89 -17.34 7.44 -2.56
CA ASP A 89 -17.03 8.88 -2.61
C ASP A 89 -16.79 9.46 -1.20
N GLU A 90 -17.40 8.90 -0.18
CA GLU A 90 -17.14 9.24 1.24
C GLU A 90 -15.67 8.96 1.65
N PHE A 91 -15.01 8.03 0.97
CA PHE A 91 -13.59 7.80 1.16
C PHE A 91 -12.73 8.96 0.60
N ILE A 92 -13.25 9.68 -0.39
CA ILE A 92 -12.62 10.89 -0.95
C ILE A 92 -12.54 11.97 0.13
N ASP A 93 -13.64 12.21 0.82
CA ASP A 93 -13.71 13.19 1.91
C ASP A 93 -12.76 12.79 3.05
N PHE A 94 -12.71 11.50 3.38
CA PHE A 94 -11.73 10.98 4.34
C PHE A 94 -10.29 11.29 3.91
N VAL A 95 -9.94 11.05 2.65
CA VAL A 95 -8.58 11.29 2.12
C VAL A 95 -8.24 12.78 2.10
N GLN A 96 -9.18 13.64 1.72
CA GLN A 96 -8.98 15.10 1.67
C GLN A 96 -8.84 15.72 3.06
N ASN A 97 -9.55 15.17 4.05
CA ASN A 97 -9.54 15.62 5.43
C ASN A 97 -8.58 14.82 6.32
N LEU A 98 -7.81 13.89 5.75
CA LEU A 98 -6.75 13.24 6.51
C LEU A 98 -5.88 14.34 7.14
N PRO A 99 -5.73 14.37 8.48
CA PRO A 99 -4.72 15.19 9.13
C PRO A 99 -3.38 14.58 8.76
N LEU A 100 -3.09 14.73 7.48
CA LEU A 100 -1.85 14.25 6.91
C LEU A 100 -0.76 14.97 7.70
N GLY A 101 -0.21 14.37 8.78
CA GLY A 101 0.78 14.94 9.69
C GLY A 101 1.91 15.69 8.99
N GLN A 102 2.76 16.37 9.69
CA GLN A 102 3.92 17.03 9.08
C GLN A 102 4.77 16.01 8.32
N SER A 103 5.35 16.41 7.20
CA SER A 103 6.35 15.59 6.50
C SER A 103 7.44 15.17 7.50
N PHE A 104 7.95 13.96 7.40
CA PHE A 104 9.12 13.53 8.19
C PHE A 104 10.35 14.37 7.86
N ASP A 105 10.36 14.99 6.69
CA ASP A 105 11.40 15.92 6.27
C ASP A 105 10.78 17.32 6.10
N PRO A 106 11.17 18.31 6.91
CA PRO A 106 10.65 19.68 6.82
C PRO A 106 11.01 20.36 5.49
N ILE A 107 11.95 19.83 4.73
CA ILE A 107 12.42 20.38 3.45
C ILE A 107 11.61 19.81 2.28
N ASN A 108 11.13 18.58 2.38
CA ASN A 108 10.43 17.90 1.30
C ASN A 108 8.92 18.11 1.40
N LYS A 109 8.33 18.49 0.27
CA LYS A 109 6.89 18.57 0.12
C LYS A 109 6.29 17.17 0.34
N ARG A 110 5.21 17.17 1.10
CA ARG A 110 4.39 15.99 1.27
C ARG A 110 3.79 15.54 -0.06
N GLY A 111 3.64 14.23 -0.22
CA GLY A 111 2.97 13.62 -1.35
C GLY A 111 1.47 13.97 -1.41
N SER A 112 0.88 13.69 -2.54
CA SER A 112 -0.54 13.93 -2.84
C SER A 112 -1.30 12.62 -3.06
N VAL A 113 -2.63 12.68 -2.93
CA VAL A 113 -3.51 11.54 -3.19
C VAL A 113 -4.50 11.89 -4.29
N PHE A 114 -4.65 10.98 -5.25
CA PHE A 114 -5.59 11.08 -6.37
C PHE A 114 -6.51 9.87 -6.38
N ILE A 115 -7.72 10.07 -6.90
CA ILE A 115 -8.68 8.99 -7.08
C ILE A 115 -9.02 8.88 -8.57
N LYS A 116 -8.96 7.66 -9.09
CA LYS A 116 -9.30 7.33 -10.47
C LYS A 116 -10.22 6.12 -10.50
N ARG A 117 -11.24 6.17 -11.38
CA ARG A 117 -12.17 5.06 -11.58
C ARG A 117 -11.75 4.15 -12.75
N SER A 118 -11.02 4.72 -13.71
CA SER A 118 -10.47 3.98 -14.86
C SER A 118 -9.09 3.45 -14.50
N LEU A 119 -8.88 2.15 -14.64
CA LEU A 119 -7.59 1.53 -14.42
C LEU A 119 -6.52 2.09 -15.37
N LYS A 120 -6.90 2.30 -16.64
CA LYS A 120 -5.99 2.89 -17.64
C LYS A 120 -5.50 4.27 -17.23
N ASP A 121 -6.38 5.13 -16.74
CA ASP A 121 -6.02 6.48 -16.31
C ASP A 121 -5.21 6.47 -15.00
N ALA A 122 -5.49 5.49 -14.14
CA ALA A 122 -4.78 5.32 -12.88
C ALA A 122 -3.33 4.86 -13.10
N LEU A 123 -3.12 3.94 -14.04
CA LEU A 123 -1.80 3.37 -14.32
C LEU A 123 -0.88 4.29 -15.12
N LYS A 124 -1.43 5.30 -15.79
CA LYS A 124 -0.65 6.20 -16.62
C LYS A 124 0.48 6.89 -15.84
N ASN A 125 1.71 6.69 -16.30
CA ASN A 125 2.94 7.22 -15.68
C ASN A 125 3.21 6.70 -14.25
N SER A 126 2.57 5.63 -13.80
CA SER A 126 2.90 5.01 -12.51
C SER A 126 4.33 4.51 -12.46
N ASP A 127 4.99 4.67 -11.31
CA ASP A 127 6.34 4.16 -11.02
C ASP A 127 6.28 2.78 -10.35
N ALA A 128 5.19 2.48 -9.64
CA ALA A 128 4.89 1.17 -9.07
C ALA A 128 3.38 0.95 -8.97
N VAL A 129 2.97 -0.31 -8.97
CA VAL A 129 1.57 -0.71 -8.81
C VAL A 129 1.44 -1.65 -7.63
N MET A 130 0.53 -1.35 -6.71
CA MET A 130 0.13 -2.26 -5.65
C MET A 130 -1.30 -2.69 -5.90
N THR A 131 -1.53 -4.00 -6.02
CA THR A 131 -2.88 -4.53 -6.08
C THR A 131 -3.28 -5.12 -4.73
N LEU A 132 -4.54 -4.96 -4.36
CA LEU A 132 -5.08 -5.37 -3.07
C LEU A 132 -5.96 -6.61 -3.23
N ARG A 133 -5.88 -7.50 -2.25
CA ARG A 133 -6.78 -8.64 -2.16
C ARG A 133 -8.23 -8.18 -2.07
N LEU A 134 -9.12 -8.79 -2.86
CA LEU A 134 -10.56 -8.68 -2.64
C LEU A 134 -10.95 -9.45 -1.39
N GLN A 135 -11.41 -8.73 -0.36
CA GLN A 135 -11.79 -9.32 0.93
C GLN A 135 -13.26 -9.75 0.91
N LYS A 136 -13.57 -10.82 0.17
CA LYS A 136 -14.94 -11.35 -0.02
C LYS A 136 -15.66 -11.58 1.30
N GLU A 137 -14.93 -12.01 2.32
CA GLU A 137 -15.41 -12.26 3.68
C GLU A 137 -15.91 -11.02 4.41
N ARG A 138 -15.50 -9.83 3.93
CA ARG A 138 -15.86 -8.52 4.51
C ARG A 138 -16.87 -7.76 3.68
N MET A 139 -17.17 -8.24 2.49
CA MET A 139 -18.13 -7.60 1.58
C MET A 139 -19.56 -7.94 1.99
N LYS A 140 -20.43 -6.94 1.97
CA LYS A 140 -21.88 -7.19 2.04
C LYS A 140 -22.31 -7.95 0.79
N GLN A 141 -23.37 -8.77 0.91
CA GLN A 141 -23.96 -9.44 -0.24
C GLN A 141 -24.25 -8.41 -1.36
N ASN A 142 -23.83 -8.73 -2.58
CA ASN A 142 -24.02 -7.91 -3.80
C ASN A 142 -23.11 -6.66 -3.97
N MET A 143 -22.02 -6.49 -3.22
CA MET A 143 -21.08 -5.38 -3.47
C MET A 143 -20.28 -5.55 -4.77
N LEU A 144 -20.03 -6.78 -5.20
CA LEU A 144 -19.50 -7.13 -6.53
C LEU A 144 -20.44 -8.14 -7.16
N THR A 145 -21.00 -7.77 -8.29
CA THR A 145 -21.95 -8.60 -9.03
C THR A 145 -21.27 -9.77 -9.72
N ASP A 146 -20.01 -9.60 -10.12
CA ASP A 146 -19.24 -10.61 -10.86
C ASP A 146 -17.73 -10.40 -10.74
N LEU A 147 -16.99 -11.46 -10.43
CA LEU A 147 -15.54 -11.43 -10.33
C LEU A 147 -14.83 -11.34 -11.68
N ASP A 148 -15.44 -11.92 -12.72
CA ASP A 148 -14.88 -11.87 -14.07
C ASP A 148 -14.97 -10.44 -14.61
N SER A 149 -16.07 -9.76 -14.36
CA SER A 149 -16.26 -8.34 -14.66
C SER A 149 -15.27 -7.46 -13.89
N TYR A 150 -15.03 -7.75 -12.60
CA TYR A 150 -14.01 -7.08 -11.82
C TYR A 150 -12.62 -7.29 -12.42
N TYR A 151 -12.25 -8.53 -12.72
CA TYR A 151 -10.95 -8.85 -13.30
C TYR A 151 -10.73 -8.15 -14.65
N ALA A 152 -11.75 -8.14 -15.50
CA ALA A 152 -11.68 -7.47 -16.79
C ALA A 152 -11.43 -5.96 -16.68
N GLN A 153 -11.96 -5.31 -15.63
CA GLN A 153 -11.87 -3.86 -15.45
C GLN A 153 -10.68 -3.42 -14.58
N TYR A 154 -10.32 -4.20 -13.55
CA TYR A 154 -9.36 -3.81 -12.52
C TYR A 154 -8.22 -4.83 -12.31
N GLY A 155 -8.26 -5.97 -12.99
CA GLY A 155 -7.23 -6.99 -12.89
C GLY A 155 -5.87 -6.49 -13.41
N ILE A 156 -4.83 -6.69 -12.61
CA ILE A 156 -3.46 -6.34 -13.00
C ILE A 156 -2.87 -7.48 -13.83
N THR A 157 -2.54 -7.16 -15.07
CA THR A 157 -2.01 -8.09 -16.07
C THR A 157 -0.82 -7.45 -16.81
N HIS A 158 -0.06 -8.23 -17.57
CA HIS A 158 0.97 -7.66 -18.43
C HIS A 158 0.40 -6.65 -19.44
N GLU A 159 -0.83 -6.88 -19.92
CA GLU A 159 -1.48 -5.96 -20.85
C GLU A 159 -1.87 -4.64 -20.17
N SER A 160 -2.48 -4.69 -18.98
CA SER A 160 -2.83 -3.47 -18.25
C SER A 160 -1.58 -2.67 -17.83
N LEU A 161 -0.46 -3.34 -17.51
CA LEU A 161 0.78 -2.67 -17.15
C LEU A 161 1.44 -1.90 -18.33
N LYS A 162 1.07 -2.17 -19.58
CA LYS A 162 1.52 -1.35 -20.72
C LYS A 162 1.04 0.10 -20.61
N TRP A 163 -0.06 0.36 -19.90
CA TRP A 163 -0.56 1.72 -19.67
C TRP A 163 0.35 2.55 -18.74
N CYS A 164 1.29 1.93 -18.04
CA CYS A 164 2.32 2.65 -17.28
C CYS A 164 3.38 3.30 -18.18
N GLU A 165 3.43 2.93 -19.48
CA GLU A 165 4.38 3.42 -20.49
C GLU A 165 5.86 3.10 -20.17
N LYS A 166 6.10 2.30 -19.13
CA LYS A 166 7.41 1.80 -18.69
C LYS A 166 7.26 0.51 -17.89
N LYS A 167 8.35 -0.20 -17.69
CA LYS A 167 8.36 -1.38 -16.82
C LYS A 167 8.29 -0.92 -15.35
N VAL A 168 7.30 -1.39 -14.63
CA VAL A 168 7.05 -1.03 -13.23
C VAL A 168 6.96 -2.26 -12.34
N PRO A 169 7.40 -2.18 -11.07
CA PRO A 169 7.21 -3.26 -10.11
C PRO A 169 5.76 -3.39 -9.69
N VAL A 170 5.35 -4.62 -9.42
CA VAL A 170 4.02 -4.95 -8.89
C VAL A 170 4.15 -5.54 -7.50
N LEU A 171 3.38 -4.98 -6.57
CA LEU A 171 3.31 -5.38 -5.17
C LEU A 171 1.93 -5.95 -4.85
N HIS A 172 1.89 -6.83 -3.85
CA HIS A 172 0.64 -7.36 -3.28
C HIS A 172 0.88 -7.78 -1.82
N PRO A 173 0.10 -7.28 -0.85
CA PRO A 173 0.34 -7.56 0.57
C PRO A 173 0.04 -9.01 0.98
N GLY A 174 -0.51 -9.83 0.07
CA GLY A 174 -0.93 -11.21 0.31
C GLY A 174 -2.17 -11.35 1.21
N PRO A 175 -2.78 -12.54 1.22
CA PRO A 175 -2.64 -13.59 0.21
C PRO A 175 -3.23 -13.19 -1.15
N VAL A 176 -2.69 -13.75 -2.23
CA VAL A 176 -3.09 -13.42 -3.61
C VAL A 176 -4.27 -14.28 -4.06
N ASN A 177 -5.33 -13.66 -4.60
CA ASN A 177 -6.37 -14.35 -5.35
C ASN A 177 -6.02 -14.31 -6.85
N ARG A 178 -5.34 -15.34 -7.31
CA ARG A 178 -4.91 -15.45 -8.71
C ARG A 178 -6.12 -15.45 -9.66
N GLY A 179 -6.05 -14.69 -10.76
CA GLY A 179 -7.14 -14.55 -11.71
C GLY A 179 -8.31 -13.70 -11.23
N VAL A 180 -8.13 -12.95 -10.13
CA VAL A 180 -9.13 -12.02 -9.59
C VAL A 180 -8.58 -10.60 -9.56
N GLU A 181 -7.59 -10.29 -8.73
CA GLU A 181 -6.95 -8.98 -8.68
C GLU A 181 -5.65 -8.92 -9.50
N ILE A 182 -5.05 -10.08 -9.79
CA ILE A 182 -3.80 -10.19 -10.54
C ILE A 182 -3.79 -11.48 -11.38
N SER A 183 -3.23 -11.42 -12.60
CA SER A 183 -3.15 -12.59 -13.46
C SER A 183 -2.14 -13.63 -12.95
N ASN A 184 -2.42 -14.92 -13.20
CA ASN A 184 -1.53 -16.02 -12.85
C ASN A 184 -0.12 -15.80 -13.41
N ARG A 185 -0.04 -15.43 -14.69
CA ARG A 185 1.23 -15.19 -15.38
C ARG A 185 2.05 -14.08 -14.74
N LEU A 186 1.41 -13.02 -14.25
CA LEU A 186 2.11 -11.90 -13.62
C LEU A 186 2.64 -12.26 -12.22
N VAL A 187 1.91 -13.08 -11.47
CA VAL A 187 2.37 -13.59 -10.17
C VAL A 187 3.64 -14.44 -10.31
N GLU A 188 3.82 -15.10 -11.44
CA GLU A 188 4.98 -15.96 -11.72
C GLU A 188 6.16 -15.19 -12.35
N ASP A 189 5.94 -13.95 -12.78
CA ASP A 189 6.98 -13.12 -13.41
C ASP A 189 7.83 -12.37 -12.39
N ASN A 190 8.86 -13.03 -11.89
CA ASN A 190 9.81 -12.45 -10.92
C ASN A 190 10.60 -11.24 -11.45
N SER A 191 10.51 -10.92 -12.75
CA SER A 191 11.16 -9.73 -13.31
C SER A 191 10.41 -8.44 -13.07
N ILE A 192 9.12 -8.53 -12.65
CA ILE A 192 8.22 -7.41 -12.39
C ILE A 192 7.62 -7.52 -11.00
N ASN A 193 7.31 -8.73 -10.56
CA ASN A 193 6.62 -9.02 -9.33
C ASN A 193 7.58 -8.94 -8.12
N LEU A 194 7.26 -8.10 -7.15
CA LEU A 194 8.01 -7.96 -5.89
C LEU A 194 7.33 -8.65 -4.70
N ILE A 195 6.31 -9.48 -4.92
CA ILE A 195 5.49 -10.07 -3.83
C ILE A 195 6.36 -10.93 -2.91
N SER A 196 7.22 -11.80 -3.46
CA SER A 196 8.14 -12.60 -2.66
C SER A 196 9.11 -11.71 -1.87
N LYS A 197 9.58 -10.62 -2.48
CA LYS A 197 10.48 -9.67 -1.82
C LYS A 197 9.80 -8.91 -0.68
N GLN A 198 8.51 -8.56 -0.82
CA GLN A 198 7.72 -8.00 0.28
C GLN A 198 7.66 -8.97 1.47
N VAL A 199 7.42 -10.27 1.21
CA VAL A 199 7.37 -11.29 2.26
C VAL A 199 8.72 -11.39 2.97
N GLU A 200 9.81 -11.49 2.21
CA GLU A 200 11.19 -11.52 2.76
C GLU A 200 11.48 -10.29 3.61
N ASN A 201 11.16 -9.09 3.12
CA ASN A 201 11.38 -7.82 3.80
C ASN A 201 10.53 -7.67 5.08
N GLY A 202 9.49 -8.48 5.23
CA GLY A 202 8.66 -8.49 6.43
C GLY A 202 9.42 -8.90 7.70
N ILE A 203 10.39 -9.81 7.59
CA ILE A 203 11.19 -10.27 8.72
C ILE A 203 12.12 -9.16 9.23
N PRO A 204 13.08 -8.63 8.43
CA PRO A 204 14.01 -7.60 8.90
C PRO A 204 13.30 -6.31 9.32
N THR A 205 12.19 -5.93 8.67
CA THR A 205 11.42 -4.76 9.08
C THR A 205 10.86 -4.91 10.50
N ARG A 206 10.26 -6.07 10.81
CA ARG A 206 9.72 -6.33 12.16
C ARG A 206 10.82 -6.48 13.20
N MET A 207 11.96 -7.10 12.84
CA MET A 207 13.15 -7.18 13.71
C MET A 207 13.66 -5.78 14.06
N ALA A 208 13.78 -4.89 13.08
CA ALA A 208 14.20 -3.51 13.28
C ALA A 208 13.24 -2.74 14.20
N LEU A 209 11.94 -2.89 14.02
CA LEU A 209 10.93 -2.29 14.89
C LEU A 209 11.05 -2.75 16.34
N LEU A 210 11.19 -4.06 16.57
CA LEU A 210 11.35 -4.62 17.91
C LEU A 210 12.67 -4.16 18.56
N TYR A 211 13.75 -4.09 17.78
CA TYR A 211 15.04 -3.59 18.24
C TYR A 211 14.95 -2.12 18.68
N LEU A 212 14.38 -1.24 17.85
CA LEU A 212 14.20 0.17 18.17
C LEU A 212 13.32 0.38 19.41
N LEU A 213 12.22 -0.34 19.52
CA LEU A 213 11.34 -0.29 20.70
C LEU A 213 12.04 -0.78 21.98
N GLY A 214 12.95 -1.74 21.83
CA GLY A 214 13.78 -2.22 22.95
C GLY A 214 14.84 -1.21 23.39
N LEU A 215 15.36 -0.37 22.47
CA LEU A 215 16.35 0.67 22.81
C LEU A 215 15.72 1.86 23.56
N ILE A 216 14.51 2.26 23.22
CA ILE A 216 13.80 3.40 23.85
C ILE A 216 13.62 3.19 25.36
N LYS A 217 13.67 1.95 25.84
CA LYS A 217 13.52 1.60 27.26
C LYS A 217 14.80 1.72 28.09
N LYS A 218 15.94 1.99 27.49
CA LYS A 218 17.23 2.04 28.21
C LYS A 218 17.64 3.45 28.66
N ASN A 219 16.84 4.46 28.34
CA ASN A 219 17.02 5.84 28.76
C ASN A 219 15.84 6.28 29.62
#